data_cebff4c98bb9b6938319329bf07c257a
#
_entry.id   cebff4c98bb9b6938319329bf07c257a
#
_cell.length_a   1.000
_cell.length_b   1.000
_cell.length_c   1.000
_cell.angle_alpha   90.00
_cell.angle_beta   90.00
_cell.angle_gamma   90.00
#
_symmetry.space_group_name_H-M   'P 1'
#
loop_
_entity.id
_entity.type
_entity.pdbx_description
1 polymer ?
#
loop_
_entity_poly.entity_id
_entity_poly.type
_entity_poly.pdbx_seq_one_letter_code
_entity_poly.pdbx_strand_id
1 'polypeptide(L)'
;MSVVLNTKHLSSFINEEEYKAIYPQVEAAHNQLEAKNGPGNDFLGWMYLPRNYDKEEFARIKEAAKKIREDSEVLVVAGIGGSYLGARAVIEAVKGLYHNELEDGPKIYFCGNSISPTYLNDIITLCKGCLLYTSPSPRDG
;
A
#
# COMPACT_ATOMS: atom_id res chain seq x y z
N MET A 1 -9.45 -18.04 -1.20
CA MET A 1 -10.60 -17.14 -1.37
C MET A 1 -10.68 -16.75 -2.84
N SER A 2 -11.86 -16.85 -3.45
CA SER A 2 -12.10 -16.33 -4.81
C SER A 2 -12.78 -14.97 -4.71
N VAL A 3 -12.32 -14.01 -5.52
CA VAL A 3 -12.98 -12.71 -5.67
C VAL A 3 -14.00 -12.84 -6.80
N VAL A 4 -15.24 -12.44 -6.55
CA VAL A 4 -16.34 -12.48 -7.53
C VAL A 4 -16.87 -11.07 -7.72
N LEU A 5 -16.92 -10.62 -8.98
CA LEU A 5 -17.60 -9.37 -9.32
C LEU A 5 -19.12 -9.60 -9.42
N ASN A 6 -19.89 -8.93 -8.57
CA ASN A 6 -21.34 -8.97 -8.62
C ASN A 6 -21.89 -7.74 -9.34
N THR A 7 -22.42 -7.93 -10.53
CA THR A 7 -22.99 -6.88 -11.39
C THR A 7 -24.51 -6.78 -11.32
N LYS A 8 -25.17 -7.48 -10.38
CA LYS A 8 -26.63 -7.57 -10.29
C LYS A 8 -27.34 -6.22 -10.31
N HIS A 9 -26.74 -5.19 -9.71
CA HIS A 9 -27.34 -3.87 -9.62
C HIS A 9 -26.97 -2.93 -10.78
N LEU A 10 -26.19 -3.39 -11.74
CA LEU A 10 -25.82 -2.61 -12.94
C LEU A 10 -26.81 -2.79 -14.09
N SER A 11 -27.62 -3.84 -14.10
CA SER A 11 -28.50 -4.19 -15.22
C SER A 11 -29.59 -3.14 -15.56
N SER A 12 -29.89 -2.25 -14.62
CA SER A 12 -30.80 -1.11 -14.87
C SER A 12 -30.12 0.11 -15.51
N PHE A 13 -28.78 0.14 -15.55
CA PHE A 13 -27.97 1.27 -16.04
C PHE A 13 -27.21 0.90 -17.30
N ILE A 14 -26.77 -0.35 -17.42
CA ILE A 14 -25.94 -0.85 -18.51
C ILE A 14 -26.57 -2.14 -19.03
N ASN A 15 -26.90 -2.18 -20.28
CA ASN A 15 -27.44 -3.36 -20.94
C ASN A 15 -26.34 -4.25 -21.55
N GLU A 16 -26.71 -5.45 -21.99
CA GLU A 16 -25.73 -6.40 -22.54
C GLU A 16 -25.13 -5.93 -23.88
N GLU A 17 -25.83 -5.13 -24.67
CA GLU A 17 -25.31 -4.60 -25.93
C GLU A 17 -24.22 -3.56 -25.69
N GLU A 18 -24.37 -2.73 -24.67
CA GLU A 18 -23.35 -1.78 -24.24
C GLU A 18 -22.09 -2.49 -23.74
N TYR A 19 -22.24 -3.58 -22.97
CA TYR A 19 -21.13 -4.43 -22.57
C TYR A 19 -20.40 -5.03 -23.80
N LYS A 20 -21.14 -5.58 -24.74
CA LYS A 20 -20.57 -6.15 -25.96
C LYS A 20 -19.87 -5.10 -26.82
N ALA A 21 -20.41 -3.88 -26.87
CA ALA A 21 -19.82 -2.78 -27.64
C ALA A 21 -18.48 -2.31 -27.08
N ILE A 22 -18.29 -2.31 -25.74
CA ILE A 22 -17.04 -1.89 -25.11
C ILE A 22 -15.97 -2.98 -25.08
N TYR A 23 -16.36 -4.26 -25.13
CA TYR A 23 -15.46 -5.39 -24.96
C TYR A 23 -14.24 -5.38 -25.89
N PRO A 24 -14.35 -5.08 -27.20
CA PRO A 24 -13.19 -4.99 -28.09
C PRO A 24 -12.17 -3.93 -27.67
N GLN A 25 -12.62 -2.83 -27.06
CA GLN A 25 -11.73 -1.77 -26.56
C GLN A 25 -10.98 -2.25 -25.31
N VAL A 26 -11.66 -2.96 -24.42
CA VAL A 26 -11.06 -3.58 -23.21
C VAL A 26 -10.03 -4.62 -23.62
N GLU A 27 -10.34 -5.47 -24.59
CA GLU A 27 -9.42 -6.48 -25.12
C GLU A 27 -8.18 -5.84 -25.75
N ALA A 28 -8.36 -4.81 -26.57
CA ALA A 28 -7.25 -4.08 -27.17
C ALA A 28 -6.35 -3.42 -26.11
N ALA A 29 -6.94 -2.79 -25.08
CA ALA A 29 -6.19 -2.20 -23.98
C ALA A 29 -5.44 -3.26 -23.14
N HIS A 30 -6.06 -4.41 -22.89
CA HIS A 30 -5.41 -5.53 -22.21
C HIS A 30 -4.22 -6.05 -23.01
N ASN A 31 -4.39 -6.28 -24.31
CA ASN A 31 -3.32 -6.76 -25.18
C ASN A 31 -2.16 -5.75 -25.26
N GLN A 32 -2.46 -4.45 -25.27
CA GLN A 32 -1.45 -3.40 -25.24
C GLN A 32 -0.67 -3.39 -23.92
N LEU A 33 -1.35 -3.59 -22.81
CA LEU A 33 -0.74 -3.69 -21.47
C LEU A 33 0.20 -4.91 -21.39
N GLU A 34 -0.26 -6.09 -21.82
CA GLU A 34 0.54 -7.32 -21.84
C GLU A 34 1.74 -7.21 -22.78
N ALA A 35 1.57 -6.60 -23.94
CA ALA A 35 2.66 -6.36 -24.91
C ALA A 35 3.64 -5.28 -24.45
N LYS A 36 3.31 -4.50 -23.42
CA LYS A 36 4.13 -3.39 -22.87
C LYS A 36 4.57 -2.37 -23.93
N ASN A 37 3.71 -2.04 -24.88
CA ASN A 37 4.02 -1.16 -26.00
C ASN A 37 3.17 0.12 -26.04
N GLY A 38 2.36 0.37 -25.01
CA GLY A 38 1.56 1.56 -24.86
C GLY A 38 2.27 2.71 -24.14
N PRO A 39 1.65 3.89 -24.07
CA PRO A 39 2.13 5.00 -23.26
C PRO A 39 2.28 4.58 -21.80
N GLY A 40 3.42 4.94 -21.16
CA GLY A 40 3.71 4.58 -19.78
C GLY A 40 4.28 3.17 -19.60
N ASN A 41 4.72 2.51 -20.65
CA ASN A 41 5.34 1.18 -20.61
C ASN A 41 6.57 1.09 -19.67
N ASP A 42 7.26 2.20 -19.44
CA ASP A 42 8.39 2.28 -18.51
C ASP A 42 7.97 2.08 -17.04
N PHE A 43 6.68 2.19 -16.74
CA PHE A 43 6.14 2.10 -15.37
C PHE A 43 5.39 0.78 -15.09
N LEU A 44 5.65 -0.28 -15.86
CA LEU A 44 4.95 -1.58 -15.76
C LEU A 44 5.68 -2.63 -14.89
N GLY A 45 6.66 -2.23 -14.08
CA GLY A 45 7.39 -3.14 -13.19
C GLY A 45 6.50 -3.91 -12.21
N TRP A 46 5.38 -3.32 -11.83
CA TRP A 46 4.41 -3.89 -10.89
C TRP A 46 3.65 -5.13 -11.42
N MET A 47 3.48 -5.28 -12.74
CA MET A 47 2.65 -6.33 -13.35
C MET A 47 3.03 -7.75 -12.92
N TYR A 48 4.32 -8.02 -12.86
CA TYR A 48 4.85 -9.35 -12.53
C TYR A 48 5.65 -9.37 -11.24
N LEU A 49 5.67 -8.26 -10.49
CA LEU A 49 6.44 -8.14 -9.25
C LEU A 49 6.19 -9.28 -8.25
N PRO A 50 4.95 -9.78 -8.04
CA PRO A 50 4.72 -10.90 -7.14
C PRO A 50 5.43 -12.21 -7.53
N ARG A 51 5.82 -12.36 -8.80
CA ARG A 51 6.52 -13.53 -9.32
C ARG A 51 8.01 -13.28 -9.52
N ASN A 52 8.36 -12.08 -9.94
CA ASN A 52 9.70 -11.70 -10.42
C ASN A 52 10.36 -10.65 -9.51
N TYR A 53 10.04 -10.65 -8.22
CA TYR A 53 10.71 -9.75 -7.26
C TYR A 53 12.16 -10.17 -7.02
N ASP A 54 13.00 -9.20 -6.70
CA ASP A 54 14.38 -9.44 -6.28
C ASP A 54 14.40 -10.11 -4.90
N LYS A 55 14.89 -11.35 -4.87
CA LYS A 55 14.92 -12.16 -3.65
C LYS A 55 15.98 -11.69 -2.67
N GLU A 56 17.08 -11.13 -3.15
CA GLU A 56 18.16 -10.61 -2.31
C GLU A 56 17.72 -9.30 -1.66
N GLU A 57 17.09 -8.41 -2.42
CA GLU A 57 16.48 -7.21 -1.89
C GLU A 57 15.41 -7.54 -0.84
N PHE A 58 14.55 -8.50 -1.13
CA PHE A 58 13.52 -8.93 -0.18
C PHE A 58 14.10 -9.52 1.10
N ALA A 59 15.22 -10.25 1.01
CA ALA A 59 15.94 -10.74 2.18
C ALA A 59 16.49 -9.58 3.04
N ARG A 60 17.09 -8.55 2.41
CA ARG A 60 17.55 -7.33 3.09
C ARG A 60 16.40 -6.57 3.76
N ILE A 61 15.23 -6.47 3.11
CA ILE A 61 14.03 -5.86 3.69
C ILE A 61 13.59 -6.61 4.96
N LYS A 62 13.58 -7.95 4.93
CA LYS A 62 13.22 -8.75 6.10
C LYS A 62 14.21 -8.58 7.25
N GLU A 63 15.50 -8.49 6.96
CA GLU A 63 16.53 -8.26 7.96
C GLU A 63 16.42 -6.88 8.60
N ALA A 64 16.21 -5.84 7.78
CA ALA A 64 15.94 -4.48 8.27
C ALA A 64 14.67 -4.43 9.15
N ALA A 65 13.59 -5.10 8.73
CA ALA A 65 12.36 -5.18 9.51
C ALA A 65 12.57 -5.92 10.85
N LYS A 66 13.40 -6.97 10.86
CA LYS A 66 13.77 -7.68 12.10
C LYS A 66 14.53 -6.74 13.05
N LYS A 67 15.54 -6.05 12.54
CA LYS A 67 16.32 -5.07 13.32
C LYS A 67 15.43 -3.99 13.92
N ILE A 68 14.51 -3.41 13.14
CA ILE A 68 13.58 -2.38 13.64
C ILE A 68 12.72 -2.94 14.77
N ARG A 69 12.24 -4.18 14.67
CA ARG A 69 11.46 -4.83 15.74
C ARG A 69 12.25 -5.08 17.02
N GLU A 70 13.54 -5.35 16.90
CA GLU A 70 14.44 -5.59 18.05
C GLU A 70 14.85 -4.28 18.74
N ASP A 71 15.04 -3.20 17.97
CA ASP A 71 15.63 -1.95 18.44
C ASP A 71 14.58 -0.88 18.80
N SER A 72 13.28 -1.09 18.49
CA SER A 72 12.30 -0.02 18.57
C SER A 72 10.99 -0.46 19.22
N GLU A 73 10.39 0.43 19.98
CA GLU A 73 9.03 0.30 20.54
C GLU A 73 7.97 0.95 19.64
N VAL A 74 8.39 1.92 18.84
CA VAL A 74 7.51 2.68 17.94
C VAL A 74 8.19 2.89 16.59
N LEU A 75 7.45 2.67 15.52
CA LEU A 75 7.79 3.05 14.15
C LEU A 75 6.86 4.17 13.69
N VAL A 76 7.41 5.34 13.40
CA VAL A 76 6.65 6.44 12.78
C VAL A 76 6.96 6.52 11.30
N VAL A 77 5.92 6.40 10.49
CA VAL A 77 6.01 6.55 9.02
C VAL A 77 5.51 7.94 8.64
N ALA A 78 6.43 8.81 8.27
CA ALA A 78 6.13 10.15 7.77
C ALA A 78 5.97 10.11 6.25
N GLY A 79 4.77 10.35 5.75
CA GLY A 79 4.48 10.30 4.32
C GLY A 79 3.07 10.73 3.98
N ILE A 80 2.85 10.98 2.68
CA ILE A 80 1.55 11.36 2.14
C ILE A 80 1.23 10.52 0.90
N GLY A 81 -0.04 10.23 0.67
CA GLY A 81 -0.52 9.51 -0.52
C GLY A 81 0.15 8.14 -0.67
N GLY A 82 0.72 7.89 -1.85
CA GLY A 82 1.35 6.61 -2.18
C GLY A 82 2.55 6.21 -1.31
N SER A 83 3.13 7.15 -0.58
CA SER A 83 4.28 6.88 0.29
C SER A 83 3.91 6.12 1.57
N TYR A 84 2.63 6.12 1.99
CA TYR A 84 2.20 5.40 3.18
C TYR A 84 0.94 4.54 3.01
N LEU A 85 0.04 4.93 2.09
CA LEU A 85 -1.27 4.27 1.94
C LEU A 85 -1.16 2.77 1.61
N GLY A 86 -0.20 2.39 0.76
CA GLY A 86 -0.01 0.99 0.40
C GLY A 86 0.40 0.13 1.59
N ALA A 87 1.39 0.58 2.36
CA ALA A 87 1.83 -0.11 3.57
C ALA A 87 0.71 -0.18 4.62
N ARG A 88 0.02 0.94 4.87
CA ARG A 88 -1.10 1.02 5.79
C ARG A 88 -2.23 0.07 5.40
N ALA A 89 -2.63 0.06 4.13
CA ALA A 89 -3.69 -0.83 3.64
C ALA A 89 -3.37 -2.30 3.88
N VAL A 90 -2.12 -2.73 3.64
CA VAL A 90 -1.71 -4.12 3.87
C VAL A 90 -1.67 -4.44 5.37
N ILE A 91 -1.12 -3.55 6.19
CA ILE A 91 -1.08 -3.74 7.65
C ILE A 91 -2.49 -3.88 8.21
N GLU A 92 -3.39 -2.95 7.90
CA GLU A 92 -4.76 -2.98 8.39
C GLU A 92 -5.56 -4.18 7.86
N ALA A 93 -5.32 -4.61 6.62
CA ALA A 93 -5.98 -5.78 6.04
C ALA A 93 -5.52 -7.11 6.68
N VAL A 94 -4.23 -7.22 7.04
CA VAL A 94 -3.64 -8.46 7.55
C VAL A 94 -3.72 -8.53 9.09
N LYS A 95 -3.49 -7.41 9.76
CA LYS A 95 -3.37 -7.30 11.21
C LYS A 95 -4.61 -6.70 11.89
N GLY A 96 -5.45 -6.01 11.15
CA GLY A 96 -6.61 -5.28 11.66
C GLY A 96 -6.30 -3.85 12.10
N LEU A 97 -7.36 -3.09 12.34
CA LEU A 97 -7.26 -1.66 12.69
C LEU A 97 -6.62 -1.42 14.08
N TYR A 98 -6.76 -2.38 14.97
CA TYR A 98 -6.27 -2.30 16.36
C TYR A 98 -4.96 -3.06 16.59
N HIS A 99 -4.18 -3.30 15.54
CA HIS A 99 -2.93 -4.06 15.63
C HIS A 99 -1.95 -3.50 16.67
N ASN A 100 -1.90 -2.19 16.87
CA ASN A 100 -1.06 -1.54 17.87
C ASN A 100 -1.40 -1.93 19.32
N GLU A 101 -2.63 -2.37 19.56
CA GLU A 101 -3.13 -2.72 20.91
C GLU A 101 -3.17 -4.24 21.13
N LEU A 102 -3.27 -5.01 20.06
CA LEU A 102 -3.52 -6.46 20.12
C LEU A 102 -2.28 -7.31 19.84
N GLU A 103 -1.24 -6.73 19.25
CA GLU A 103 -0.04 -7.48 18.86
C GLU A 103 1.19 -7.00 19.60
N ASP A 104 2.10 -7.95 19.85
CA ASP A 104 3.43 -7.68 20.38
C ASP A 104 4.33 -7.12 19.26
N GLY A 105 5.15 -6.14 19.59
CA GLY A 105 6.11 -5.51 18.71
C GLY A 105 5.96 -4.00 18.64
N PRO A 106 6.74 -3.34 17.78
CA PRO A 106 6.67 -1.88 17.62
C PRO A 106 5.28 -1.41 17.19
N LYS A 107 4.75 -0.40 17.87
CA LYS A 107 3.53 0.29 17.47
C LYS A 107 3.81 1.11 16.22
N ILE A 108 2.92 1.08 15.24
CA ILE A 108 3.10 1.76 13.95
C ILE A 108 2.15 2.95 13.86
N TYR A 109 2.71 4.14 13.72
CA TYR A 109 1.94 5.37 13.53
C TYR A 109 2.30 6.02 12.19
N PHE A 110 1.28 6.60 11.54
CA PHE A 110 1.43 7.29 10.26
C PHE A 110 1.21 8.79 10.44
N CYS A 111 2.07 9.63 9.87
CA CYS A 111 1.94 11.09 9.90
C CYS A 111 2.32 11.72 8.55
N GLY A 112 2.05 13.02 8.40
CA GLY A 112 2.34 13.74 7.15
C GLY A 112 1.16 13.89 6.20
N ASN A 113 0.04 13.18 6.44
CA ASN A 113 -1.18 13.26 5.64
C ASN A 113 -2.15 14.37 6.11
N SER A 114 -1.81 15.06 7.18
CA SER A 114 -2.60 16.16 7.75
C SER A 114 -1.70 17.31 8.16
N ILE A 115 -2.17 18.54 7.95
CA ILE A 115 -1.53 19.78 8.43
C ILE A 115 -1.98 20.17 9.85
N SER A 116 -2.79 19.35 10.49
CA SER A 116 -3.30 19.62 11.84
C SER A 116 -2.18 19.50 12.87
N PRO A 117 -1.87 20.60 13.62
CA PRO A 117 -0.87 20.55 14.67
C PRO A 117 -1.32 19.67 15.85
N THR A 118 -2.62 19.57 16.11
CA THR A 118 -3.17 18.68 17.14
C THR A 118 -2.82 17.22 16.85
N TYR A 119 -3.06 16.76 15.62
CA TYR A 119 -2.74 15.40 15.21
C TYR A 119 -1.24 15.09 15.38
N LEU A 120 -0.37 16.01 14.96
CA LEU A 120 1.08 15.84 15.12
C LEU A 120 1.50 15.82 16.60
N ASN A 121 0.93 16.69 17.41
CA ASN A 121 1.18 16.74 18.85
C ASN A 121 0.74 15.45 19.57
N ASP A 122 -0.36 14.84 19.14
CA ASP A 122 -0.83 13.56 19.68
C ASP A 122 0.20 12.45 19.38
N ILE A 123 0.72 12.38 18.15
CA ILE A 123 1.77 11.42 17.80
C ILE A 123 3.05 11.67 18.61
N ILE A 124 3.50 12.92 18.70
CA ILE A 124 4.67 13.28 19.51
C ILE A 124 4.47 12.87 20.97
N THR A 125 3.26 13.05 21.50
CA THR A 125 2.95 12.70 22.88
C THR A 125 2.97 11.18 23.08
N LEU A 126 2.42 10.41 22.16
CA LEU A 126 2.46 8.94 22.16
C LEU A 126 3.88 8.40 22.08
N CYS A 127 4.77 9.10 21.39
CA CYS A 127 6.17 8.68 21.20
C CYS A 127 7.13 9.14 22.31
N LYS A 128 6.67 9.98 23.26
CA LYS A 128 7.55 10.46 24.35
C LYS A 128 8.04 9.31 25.21
N GLY A 129 9.37 9.22 25.31
CA GLY A 129 10.05 8.20 26.13
C GLY A 129 10.18 6.82 25.48
N CYS A 130 9.69 6.66 24.25
CA CYS A 130 9.82 5.43 23.49
C CYS A 130 11.14 5.37 22.71
N LEU A 131 11.66 4.16 22.50
CA LEU A 131 12.69 3.89 21.49
C LEU A 131 12.03 4.03 20.10
N LEU A 132 12.40 5.09 19.37
CA LEU A 132 11.73 5.54 18.18
C LEU A 132 12.54 5.23 16.93
N TYR A 133 11.91 4.65 15.92
CA TYR A 133 12.40 4.60 14.55
C TYR A 133 11.51 5.44 13.64
N THR A 134 12.12 6.31 12.82
CA THR A 134 11.40 7.13 11.83
C THR A 134 11.80 6.74 10.43
N SER A 135 10.80 6.59 9.55
CA SER A 135 11.01 6.35 8.13
C SER A 135 10.46 7.55 7.35
N PRO A 136 11.31 8.45 6.85
CA PRO A 136 10.88 9.51 5.94
C PRO A 136 10.57 8.92 4.56
N SER A 137 9.65 9.56 3.83
CA SER A 137 9.36 9.19 2.45
C SER A 137 10.61 9.40 1.56
N PRO A 138 10.93 8.49 0.64
CA PRO A 138 12.01 8.68 -0.32
C PRO A 138 11.84 9.90 -1.23
N ARG A 139 10.64 10.49 -1.31
CA ARG A 139 10.35 11.70 -2.08
C ARG A 139 10.73 12.98 -1.36
N ASP A 140 11.01 12.92 -0.07
CA ASP A 140 11.34 14.08 0.75
C ASP A 140 12.86 14.39 0.79
N GLY A 141 13.61 13.64 0.03
CA GLY A 141 15.02 13.87 -0.29
C GLY A 141 15.19 14.47 -1.67
#